data_df2c8e037e5c2521971a83109d38e01a
#
_entry.id   df2c8e037e5c2521971a83109d38e01a
#
_cell.length_a   1.000
_cell.length_b   1.000
_cell.length_c   1.000
_cell.angle_alpha   90.00
_cell.angle_beta   90.00
_cell.angle_gamma   90.00
#
_symmetry.space_group_name_H-M   'P 1'
#
loop_
_entity.id
_entity.type
_entity.pdbx_description
1 polymer ?
#
loop_
_entity_poly.entity_id
_entity_poly.type
_entity_poly.pdbx_seq_one_letter_code
_entity_poly.pdbx_strand_id
1 'polypeptide(L)'
;MGLKRMHLKKKNKFIRLRLLIYVLFIYVGFIYSFYYFMSNKKTISNEEFIRFLVSTGNANISREYKVTDIVNKTMDFVFDIDFTIPNSLFNSSILKFGNNVRVKTISLEYNDDYSNMEELDKVSDYIEDPNPISLNEPVIYLYNSHQLENYSDKDLNLYGVTPNVLMASYLLRENLNKLGVNTIVEEANMKEILNKNNWDYSYSYQVSRSLMEEKILKYKTLKYFIDIHRDSISHEYSTININGKNYAKIMFVVGLAHNNWEVNYNFVKELYDLFNKYYPGITRNIMKKEGVNVNGIYNQDISPNCILIEVGGVDNTIEEVYNTMEVISSVLVKYINGED
;
A
#
# COMPACT_ATOMS: atom_id res chain seq x y z
N MET A 1 13.13 -76.49 26.02
CA MET A 1 13.57 -75.20 25.35
C MET A 1 12.51 -74.52 24.45
N GLY A 2 11.48 -75.21 24.02
CA GLY A 2 10.46 -74.72 23.09
C GLY A 2 9.43 -73.75 23.70
N LEU A 3 8.96 -73.97 24.91
CA LEU A 3 7.90 -73.14 25.56
C LEU A 3 8.33 -71.71 25.90
N LYS A 4 9.61 -71.44 26.29
CA LYS A 4 10.13 -70.13 26.56
C LYS A 4 10.23 -69.24 25.28
N ARG A 5 10.53 -69.85 24.11
CA ARG A 5 10.59 -69.15 22.81
C ARG A 5 9.19 -68.71 22.31
N MET A 6 8.18 -69.53 22.58
CA MET A 6 6.79 -69.17 22.22
C MET A 6 6.21 -68.03 23.03
N HIS A 7 6.53 -67.97 24.32
CA HIS A 7 6.08 -66.89 25.20
C HIS A 7 6.73 -65.53 24.84
N LEU A 8 8.01 -65.53 24.50
CA LEU A 8 8.74 -64.32 24.04
C LEU A 8 8.21 -63.82 22.69
N LYS A 9 7.89 -64.70 21.73
CA LYS A 9 7.29 -64.34 20.45
C LYS A 9 5.88 -63.72 20.62
N LYS A 10 5.06 -64.24 21.54
CA LYS A 10 3.74 -63.70 21.87
C LYS A 10 3.86 -62.28 22.53
N LYS A 11 4.79 -62.09 23.46
CA LYS A 11 5.03 -60.84 24.15
C LYS A 11 5.48 -59.74 23.17
N ASN A 12 6.36 -60.07 22.21
CA ASN A 12 6.81 -59.12 21.18
C ASN A 12 5.69 -58.78 20.19
N LYS A 13 4.78 -59.69 19.89
CA LYS A 13 3.62 -59.43 19.04
C LYS A 13 2.64 -58.47 19.70
N PHE A 14 2.41 -58.59 21.00
CA PHE A 14 1.58 -57.68 21.79
C PHE A 14 2.20 -56.28 21.92
N ILE A 15 3.51 -56.18 22.09
CA ILE A 15 4.22 -54.90 22.15
C ILE A 15 4.12 -54.19 20.79
N ARG A 16 4.34 -54.91 19.69
CA ARG A 16 4.20 -54.36 18.33
C ARG A 16 2.76 -53.89 18.04
N LEU A 17 1.77 -54.64 18.49
CA LEU A 17 0.37 -54.27 18.33
C LEU A 17 0.02 -52.99 19.12
N ARG A 18 0.50 -52.85 20.37
CA ARG A 18 0.33 -51.65 21.17
C ARG A 18 1.01 -50.42 20.53
N LEU A 19 2.23 -50.60 20.00
CA LEU A 19 2.93 -49.55 19.27
C LEU A 19 2.16 -49.09 18.03
N LEU A 20 1.60 -50.01 17.28
CA LEU A 20 0.77 -49.74 16.11
C LEU A 20 -0.49 -48.98 16.47
N ILE A 21 -1.14 -49.32 17.60
CA ILE A 21 -2.31 -48.61 18.12
C ILE A 21 -1.92 -47.19 18.54
N TYR A 22 -0.78 -46.96 19.20
CA TYR A 22 -0.31 -45.63 19.54
C TYR A 22 0.00 -44.78 18.31
N VAL A 23 0.65 -45.31 17.32
CA VAL A 23 0.93 -44.62 16.05
C VAL A 23 -0.37 -44.26 15.33
N LEU A 24 -1.36 -45.19 15.35
CA LEU A 24 -2.69 -44.89 14.78
C LEU A 24 -3.41 -43.78 15.51
N PHE A 25 -3.36 -43.73 16.85
CA PHE A 25 -3.95 -42.64 17.64
C PHE A 25 -3.28 -41.30 17.39
N ILE A 26 -1.95 -41.29 17.27
CA ILE A 26 -1.20 -40.05 16.92
C ILE A 26 -1.60 -39.61 15.52
N TYR A 27 -1.70 -40.51 14.56
CA TYR A 27 -2.08 -40.19 13.18
C TYR A 27 -3.52 -39.68 13.08
N VAL A 28 -4.48 -40.29 13.77
CA VAL A 28 -5.87 -39.86 13.82
C VAL A 28 -5.97 -38.49 14.54
N GLY A 29 -5.22 -38.26 15.63
CA GLY A 29 -5.12 -37.01 16.32
C GLY A 29 -4.57 -35.89 15.44
N PHE A 30 -3.55 -36.20 14.65
CA PHE A 30 -2.97 -35.29 13.66
C PHE A 30 -3.98 -34.93 12.57
N ILE A 31 -4.67 -35.90 11.98
CA ILE A 31 -5.72 -35.68 10.97
C ILE A 31 -6.86 -34.84 11.56
N TYR A 32 -7.30 -35.12 12.79
CA TYR A 32 -8.35 -34.38 13.43
C TYR A 32 -7.93 -32.94 13.72
N SER A 33 -6.71 -32.71 14.23
CA SER A 33 -6.15 -31.37 14.44
C SER A 33 -6.00 -30.61 13.12
N PHE A 34 -5.54 -31.27 12.08
CA PHE A 34 -5.42 -30.70 10.75
C PHE A 34 -6.79 -30.33 10.17
N TYR A 35 -7.78 -31.22 10.28
CA TYR A 35 -9.16 -30.95 9.85
C TYR A 35 -9.79 -29.80 10.65
N TYR A 36 -9.61 -29.78 11.97
CA TYR A 36 -10.07 -28.70 12.83
C TYR A 36 -9.41 -27.36 12.49
N PHE A 37 -8.11 -27.37 12.23
CA PHE A 37 -7.36 -26.21 11.77
C PHE A 37 -7.88 -25.70 10.41
N MET A 38 -8.10 -26.60 9.46
CA MET A 38 -8.60 -26.24 8.12
C MET A 38 -10.07 -25.82 8.13
N SER A 39 -10.92 -26.34 9.02
CA SER A 39 -12.35 -25.97 9.10
C SER A 39 -12.59 -24.64 9.84
N ASN A 40 -11.66 -24.19 10.67
CA ASN A 40 -11.71 -22.94 11.40
C ASN A 40 -10.91 -21.80 10.72
N LYS A 41 -10.69 -21.89 9.41
CA LYS A 41 -10.10 -20.79 8.64
C LYS A 41 -10.92 -19.51 8.87
N LYS A 42 -10.42 -18.63 9.71
CA LYS A 42 -10.82 -17.24 9.65
C LYS A 42 -10.28 -16.66 8.34
N THR A 43 -11.14 -16.15 7.50
CA THR A 43 -10.73 -15.24 6.44
C THR A 43 -9.94 -14.12 7.10
N ILE A 44 -8.68 -13.93 6.68
CA ILE A 44 -7.85 -12.83 7.17
C ILE A 44 -8.60 -11.54 6.87
N SER A 45 -8.86 -10.71 7.88
CA SER A 45 -9.48 -9.42 7.67
C SER A 45 -8.53 -8.53 6.85
N ASN A 46 -9.06 -7.54 6.14
CA ASN A 46 -8.25 -6.57 5.40
C ASN A 46 -7.21 -5.90 6.33
N GLU A 47 -7.59 -5.66 7.58
CA GLU A 47 -6.71 -5.12 8.61
C GLU A 47 -5.54 -6.07 8.93
N GLU A 48 -5.80 -7.37 9.14
CA GLU A 48 -4.76 -8.36 9.38
C GLU A 48 -3.82 -8.52 8.18
N PHE A 49 -4.36 -8.42 6.96
CA PHE A 49 -3.57 -8.44 5.73
C PHE A 49 -2.64 -7.21 5.62
N ILE A 50 -3.14 -6.02 5.89
CA ILE A 50 -2.35 -4.79 5.90
C ILE A 50 -1.26 -4.87 6.97
N ARG A 51 -1.60 -5.32 8.17
CA ARG A 51 -0.64 -5.54 9.27
C ARG A 51 0.46 -6.52 8.86
N PHE A 52 0.10 -7.60 8.17
CA PHE A 52 1.05 -8.56 7.63
C PHE A 52 1.98 -7.93 6.59
N LEU A 53 1.45 -7.19 5.60
CA LEU A 53 2.25 -6.50 4.58
C LEU A 53 3.26 -5.55 5.21
N VAL A 54 2.83 -4.75 6.17
CA VAL A 54 3.69 -3.79 6.87
C VAL A 54 4.74 -4.51 7.73
N SER A 55 4.37 -5.60 8.41
CA SER A 55 5.30 -6.36 9.26
C SER A 55 6.37 -7.10 8.46
N THR A 56 6.07 -7.52 7.24
CA THR A 56 7.04 -8.21 6.36
C THR A 56 7.98 -7.25 5.64
N GLY A 57 7.53 -6.01 5.37
CA GLY A 57 8.34 -4.99 4.69
C GLY A 57 9.32 -4.24 5.58
N ASN A 58 9.14 -4.26 6.90
CA ASN A 58 9.98 -3.48 7.82
C ASN A 58 10.75 -4.37 8.81
N ALA A 59 12.07 -4.51 8.61
CA ALA A 59 12.94 -5.34 9.44
C ALA A 59 13.00 -4.90 10.93
N ASN A 60 12.67 -3.64 11.26
CA ASN A 60 12.61 -3.16 12.63
C ASN A 60 11.36 -3.67 13.36
N ILE A 61 10.26 -3.85 12.67
CA ILE A 61 9.01 -4.39 13.22
C ILE A 61 9.17 -5.88 13.53
N SER A 62 9.90 -6.63 12.69
CA SER A 62 10.11 -8.07 12.89
C SER A 62 10.91 -8.41 14.16
N ARG A 63 11.63 -7.45 14.76
CA ARG A 63 12.41 -7.67 15.99
C ARG A 63 11.58 -7.69 17.28
N GLU A 64 10.38 -7.11 17.27
CA GLU A 64 9.49 -7.09 18.44
C GLU A 64 8.54 -8.31 18.53
N TYR A 65 8.43 -9.08 17.46
CA TYR A 65 7.60 -10.27 17.44
C TYR A 65 8.27 -11.48 18.09
N LYS A 66 7.52 -12.19 18.95
CA LYS A 66 7.90 -13.54 19.31
C LYS A 66 7.84 -14.42 18.05
N VAL A 67 8.86 -15.24 17.83
CA VAL A 67 8.97 -16.15 16.67
C VAL A 67 7.68 -16.97 16.46
N THR A 68 6.95 -17.31 17.53
CA THR A 68 5.66 -18.00 17.51
C THR A 68 4.56 -17.21 16.81
N ASP A 69 4.52 -15.88 16.94
CA ASP A 69 3.47 -15.06 16.33
C ASP A 69 3.72 -14.88 14.83
N ILE A 70 5.00 -14.77 14.44
CA ILE A 70 5.42 -14.73 13.04
C ILE A 70 5.09 -16.06 12.36
N VAL A 71 5.42 -17.19 12.99
CA VAL A 71 5.14 -18.53 12.44
C VAL A 71 3.64 -18.76 12.27
N ASN A 72 2.82 -18.42 13.26
CA ASN A 72 1.37 -18.61 13.19
C ASN A 72 0.75 -17.74 12.09
N LYS A 73 1.12 -16.46 12.00
CA LYS A 73 0.61 -15.55 10.95
C LYS A 73 1.11 -15.91 9.56
N THR A 74 2.36 -16.38 9.45
CA THR A 74 2.91 -16.86 8.17
C THR A 74 2.21 -18.14 7.73
N MET A 75 1.87 -19.03 8.66
CA MET A 75 1.12 -20.27 8.36
C MET A 75 -0.32 -19.97 7.93
N ASP A 76 -1.00 -19.01 8.59
CA ASP A 76 -2.34 -18.59 8.19
C ASP A 76 -2.34 -17.97 6.78
N PHE A 77 -1.30 -17.18 6.45
CA PHE A 77 -1.13 -16.54 5.15
C PHE A 77 -0.75 -17.56 4.06
N VAL A 78 0.22 -18.46 4.30
CA VAL A 78 0.70 -19.45 3.32
C VAL A 78 -0.39 -20.44 2.89
N PHE A 79 -1.37 -20.71 3.75
CA PHE A 79 -2.49 -21.62 3.42
C PHE A 79 -3.65 -20.94 2.70
N ASP A 80 -3.69 -19.59 2.63
CA ASP A 80 -4.71 -18.83 1.91
C ASP A 80 -4.21 -18.24 0.58
N ILE A 81 -2.89 -18.30 0.31
CA ILE A 81 -2.30 -17.84 -0.95
C ILE A 81 -2.16 -19.02 -1.90
N ASP A 82 -2.65 -18.82 -3.12
CA ASP A 82 -2.38 -19.69 -4.26
C ASP A 82 -0.87 -19.83 -4.47
N PHE A 83 -0.36 -21.07 -4.37
CA PHE A 83 1.06 -21.42 -4.47
C PHE A 83 1.71 -21.09 -5.83
N THR A 84 1.03 -20.37 -6.70
CA THR A 84 1.54 -19.92 -8.00
C THR A 84 2.38 -18.65 -7.93
N ILE A 85 2.51 -18.00 -6.76
CA ILE A 85 3.37 -16.82 -6.60
C ILE A 85 4.81 -17.26 -6.29
N PRO A 86 5.79 -16.95 -7.18
CA PRO A 86 7.18 -17.37 -7.00
C PRO A 86 7.83 -16.72 -5.77
N ASN A 87 8.89 -17.34 -5.26
CA ASN A 87 9.76 -17.02 -4.12
C ASN A 87 10.32 -15.57 -4.05
N SER A 88 9.64 -14.55 -4.56
CA SER A 88 10.08 -13.15 -4.50
C SER A 88 10.03 -12.51 -3.10
N LEU A 89 9.29 -13.11 -2.16
CA LEU A 89 9.17 -12.62 -0.79
C LEU A 89 10.44 -12.80 0.08
N PHE A 90 11.43 -13.58 -0.37
CA PHE A 90 12.64 -13.86 0.41
C PHE A 90 13.93 -13.19 -0.07
N ASN A 91 13.90 -12.45 -1.18
CA ASN A 91 15.11 -11.86 -1.77
C ASN A 91 15.18 -10.32 -1.71
N SER A 92 14.45 -9.66 -0.80
CA SER A 92 14.40 -8.19 -0.71
C SER A 92 15.62 -7.53 -0.03
N SER A 93 16.74 -8.22 0.15
CA SER A 93 17.87 -7.65 0.91
C SER A 93 19.03 -7.12 0.07
N ILE A 94 18.90 -6.88 -1.23
CA ILE A 94 19.98 -6.21 -1.99
C ILE A 94 19.39 -5.30 -3.07
N LEU A 95 19.01 -4.08 -2.71
CA LEU A 95 19.00 -2.99 -3.65
C LEU A 95 20.02 -1.95 -3.21
N LYS A 96 21.22 -2.05 -3.79
CA LYS A 96 22.15 -0.93 -3.83
C LYS A 96 21.54 0.12 -4.75
N PHE A 97 20.92 1.13 -4.14
CA PHE A 97 20.50 2.31 -4.88
C PHE A 97 21.72 2.98 -5.50
N GLY A 98 21.69 3.12 -6.82
CA GLY A 98 22.70 3.83 -7.57
C GLY A 98 22.75 5.30 -7.12
N ASN A 99 23.93 5.74 -6.71
CA ASN A 99 24.24 7.00 -6.09
C ASN A 99 24.24 8.20 -7.05
N ASN A 100 23.27 8.41 -7.93
CA ASN A 100 23.30 9.61 -8.78
C ASN A 100 21.92 10.00 -9.31
N VAL A 101 21.01 10.39 -8.43
CA VAL A 101 19.91 11.26 -8.90
C VAL A 101 20.45 12.69 -8.91
N ARG A 102 20.90 13.18 -10.07
CA ARG A 102 21.13 14.60 -10.27
C ARG A 102 19.79 15.27 -10.52
N VAL A 103 19.23 15.83 -9.47
CA VAL A 103 18.07 16.71 -9.60
C VAL A 103 18.52 17.97 -10.35
N LYS A 104 17.94 18.20 -11.52
CA LYS A 104 18.21 19.39 -12.31
C LYS A 104 17.59 20.58 -11.61
N THR A 105 18.41 21.51 -11.16
CA THR A 105 17.95 22.72 -10.48
C THR A 105 17.12 23.57 -11.45
N ILE A 106 15.82 23.53 -11.31
CA ILE A 106 14.91 24.48 -11.93
C ILE A 106 14.54 25.44 -10.83
N SER A 107 14.96 26.69 -10.96
CA SER A 107 14.62 27.77 -10.04
C SER A 107 13.16 28.19 -10.24
N LEU A 108 12.24 27.40 -9.73
CA LEU A 108 10.86 27.83 -9.52
C LEU A 108 10.72 27.97 -8.00
N GLU A 109 10.53 29.22 -7.53
CA GLU A 109 10.17 29.46 -6.15
C GLU A 109 8.74 28.95 -5.94
N TYR A 110 8.61 27.71 -5.45
CA TYR A 110 7.35 27.17 -4.98
C TYR A 110 7.19 27.56 -3.51
N ASN A 111 6.18 28.37 -3.22
CA ASN A 111 5.68 28.49 -1.87
C ASN A 111 4.66 27.37 -1.66
N ASP A 112 5.01 26.37 -0.87
CA ASP A 112 4.10 25.31 -0.48
C ASP A 112 3.00 25.83 0.45
N ASP A 113 1.82 25.20 0.40
CA ASP A 113 0.69 25.42 1.33
C ASP A 113 1.07 25.16 2.81
N TYR A 114 2.25 24.64 3.08
CA TYR A 114 2.79 24.38 4.41
C TYR A 114 3.44 25.63 5.02
N SER A 115 2.59 26.57 5.43
CA SER A 115 3.05 27.72 6.22
C SER A 115 3.31 27.39 7.69
N ASN A 116 3.06 26.15 8.15
CA ASN A 116 3.28 25.70 9.51
C ASN A 116 4.27 24.53 9.56
N MET A 117 5.55 24.85 9.74
CA MET A 117 6.62 23.84 9.99
C MET A 117 6.36 22.97 11.24
N GLU A 118 5.42 23.34 12.11
CA GLU A 118 5.02 22.57 13.29
C GLU A 118 4.28 21.25 12.94
N GLU A 119 3.76 21.10 11.72
CA GLU A 119 3.17 19.81 11.28
C GLU A 119 4.22 18.81 10.79
N LEU A 120 5.42 19.24 10.45
CA LEU A 120 6.51 18.35 10.02
C LEU A 120 7.03 17.44 11.15
N ASP A 121 6.80 17.80 12.41
CA ASP A 121 7.14 16.96 13.57
C ASP A 121 6.26 15.70 13.69
N LYS A 122 5.21 15.59 12.87
CA LYS A 122 4.29 14.45 12.82
C LYS A 122 4.41 13.61 11.54
N VAL A 123 5.46 13.77 10.78
CA VAL A 123 5.70 12.94 9.58
C VAL A 123 6.15 11.55 9.98
N SER A 124 5.59 10.55 9.32
CA SER A 124 5.98 9.16 9.50
C SER A 124 7.36 8.88 8.92
N ASP A 125 7.92 7.72 9.26
CA ASP A 125 9.12 7.22 8.61
C ASP A 125 8.82 6.69 7.19
N TYR A 126 9.87 6.62 6.37
CA TYR A 126 9.80 5.97 5.07
C TYR A 126 9.44 4.49 5.22
N ILE A 127 8.50 4.04 4.40
CA ILE A 127 8.02 2.65 4.36
C ILE A 127 8.53 2.01 3.06
N GLU A 128 9.37 0.98 3.19
CA GLU A 128 9.82 0.19 2.04
C GLU A 128 8.65 -0.57 1.40
N ASP A 129 8.76 -0.81 0.08
CA ASP A 129 7.76 -1.60 -0.64
C ASP A 129 7.71 -3.03 -0.08
N PRO A 130 6.56 -3.46 0.47
CA PRO A 130 6.42 -4.82 1.01
C PRO A 130 6.37 -5.90 -0.08
N ASN A 131 6.11 -5.51 -1.34
CA ASN A 131 6.00 -6.43 -2.48
C ASN A 131 6.61 -5.81 -3.75
N PRO A 132 7.96 -5.65 -3.81
CA PRO A 132 8.61 -5.04 -4.96
C PRO A 132 8.33 -5.82 -6.26
N ILE A 133 7.84 -5.12 -7.27
CA ILE A 133 7.54 -5.70 -8.58
C ILE A 133 8.31 -4.97 -9.68
N SER A 134 8.64 -5.70 -10.74
CA SER A 134 9.25 -5.12 -11.93
C SER A 134 8.31 -5.28 -13.13
N LEU A 135 7.89 -4.16 -13.71
CA LEU A 135 7.01 -4.12 -14.88
C LEU A 135 7.74 -3.46 -16.06
N ASN A 136 7.59 -4.03 -17.24
CA ASN A 136 8.21 -3.49 -18.45
C ASN A 136 7.38 -2.36 -19.09
N GLU A 137 6.05 -2.43 -18.98
CA GLU A 137 5.11 -1.54 -19.66
C GLU A 137 4.06 -1.01 -18.68
N PRO A 138 4.46 -0.21 -17.65
CA PRO A 138 3.50 0.40 -16.75
C PRO A 138 2.67 1.47 -17.47
N VAL A 139 1.39 1.58 -17.09
CA VAL A 139 0.43 2.55 -17.63
C VAL A 139 0.15 3.67 -16.62
N ILE A 140 0.18 3.34 -15.34
CA ILE A 140 -0.03 4.29 -14.24
C ILE A 140 1.26 4.44 -13.43
N TYR A 141 1.59 5.67 -13.09
CA TYR A 141 2.63 6.04 -12.15
C TYR A 141 2.00 6.72 -10.93
N LEU A 142 2.14 6.06 -9.78
CA LEU A 142 1.74 6.60 -8.48
C LEU A 142 2.95 7.23 -7.81
N TYR A 143 2.78 8.41 -7.25
CA TYR A 143 3.82 9.07 -6.50
C TYR A 143 3.22 9.87 -5.34
N ASN A 144 4.09 10.37 -4.48
CA ASN A 144 3.70 11.16 -3.33
C ASN A 144 4.66 12.34 -3.22
N SER A 145 4.27 13.54 -3.65
CA SER A 145 5.11 14.72 -3.46
C SER A 145 5.30 15.02 -1.97
N HIS A 146 4.32 14.72 -1.13
CA HIS A 146 4.39 14.74 0.32
C HIS A 146 4.41 13.32 0.92
N GLN A 147 5.44 12.55 0.59
CA GLN A 147 5.55 11.11 0.85
C GLN A 147 5.34 10.68 2.31
N LEU A 148 5.58 11.58 3.26
CA LEU A 148 5.56 11.26 4.70
C LEU A 148 4.29 11.71 5.41
N GLU A 149 3.28 12.20 4.70
CA GLU A 149 1.96 12.48 5.27
C GLU A 149 1.36 11.21 5.87
N ASN A 150 1.09 11.25 7.18
CA ASN A 150 0.65 10.07 7.92
C ASN A 150 -0.87 10.02 8.10
N TYR A 151 -1.36 8.81 8.26
CA TYR A 151 -2.69 8.50 8.76
C TYR A 151 -2.66 8.15 10.26
N SER A 152 -3.81 7.87 10.85
CA SER A 152 -3.90 7.39 12.22
C SER A 152 -3.12 6.09 12.41
N ASP A 153 -2.28 6.02 13.44
CA ASP A 153 -1.52 4.82 13.84
C ASP A 153 -2.31 3.86 14.72
N LYS A 154 -3.56 4.21 15.05
CA LYS A 154 -4.41 3.51 16.02
C LYS A 154 -4.40 1.98 15.86
N ASP A 155 -4.41 1.50 14.63
CA ASP A 155 -4.49 0.07 14.31
C ASP A 155 -3.12 -0.59 14.17
N LEU A 156 -2.06 0.20 13.92
CA LEU A 156 -0.70 -0.26 13.66
C LEU A 156 0.31 0.13 14.77
N ASN A 157 -0.10 0.86 15.79
CA ASN A 157 0.78 1.30 16.87
C ASN A 157 1.44 0.13 17.62
N LEU A 158 0.75 -1.01 17.75
CA LEU A 158 1.31 -2.24 18.34
C LEU A 158 2.50 -2.80 17.55
N TYR A 159 2.64 -2.38 16.31
CA TYR A 159 3.70 -2.79 15.39
C TYR A 159 4.77 -1.70 15.22
N GLY A 160 4.63 -0.56 15.92
CA GLY A 160 5.54 0.57 15.79
C GLY A 160 5.51 1.21 14.39
N VAL A 161 4.40 1.08 13.66
CA VAL A 161 4.23 1.62 12.30
C VAL A 161 3.20 2.71 12.30
N THR A 162 3.59 3.87 11.79
CA THR A 162 2.67 4.94 11.41
C THR A 162 2.39 4.86 9.92
N PRO A 163 1.17 4.49 9.50
CA PRO A 163 0.83 4.39 8.08
C PRO A 163 0.86 5.77 7.43
N ASN A 164 1.24 5.82 6.16
CA ASN A 164 1.36 7.04 5.38
C ASN A 164 0.83 6.90 3.95
N VAL A 165 0.87 7.99 3.19
CA VAL A 165 0.40 8.02 1.80
C VAL A 165 1.21 7.12 0.86
N LEU A 166 2.49 6.84 1.18
CA LEU A 166 3.28 5.88 0.41
C LEU A 166 2.75 4.46 0.57
N MET A 167 2.34 4.07 1.79
CA MET A 167 1.64 2.80 2.02
C MET A 167 0.32 2.75 1.23
N ALA A 168 -0.44 3.84 1.20
CA ALA A 168 -1.66 3.95 0.40
C ALA A 168 -1.39 3.74 -1.10
N SER A 169 -0.28 4.28 -1.61
CA SER A 169 0.16 4.07 -2.99
C SER A 169 0.47 2.60 -3.29
N TYR A 170 1.14 1.88 -2.38
CA TYR A 170 1.38 0.45 -2.52
C TYR A 170 0.08 -0.36 -2.55
N LEU A 171 -0.88 -0.03 -1.68
CA LEU A 171 -2.20 -0.68 -1.66
C LEU A 171 -2.98 -0.45 -2.96
N LEU A 172 -2.95 0.77 -3.50
CA LEU A 172 -3.59 1.08 -4.78
C LEU A 172 -2.93 0.33 -5.94
N ARG A 173 -1.60 0.30 -6.00
CA ARG A 173 -0.83 -0.46 -6.98
C ARG A 173 -1.24 -1.93 -6.98
N GLU A 174 -1.28 -2.57 -5.81
CA GLU A 174 -1.66 -3.98 -5.68
C GLU A 174 -3.05 -4.25 -6.27
N ASN A 175 -4.02 -3.39 -5.96
CA ASN A 175 -5.38 -3.53 -6.47
C ASN A 175 -5.45 -3.32 -7.99
N LEU A 176 -4.77 -2.30 -8.54
CA LEU A 176 -4.74 -2.03 -9.97
C LEU A 176 -4.08 -3.16 -10.75
N ASN A 177 -2.94 -3.67 -10.26
CA ASN A 177 -2.22 -4.78 -10.90
C ASN A 177 -3.04 -6.08 -10.87
N LYS A 178 -3.76 -6.38 -9.78
CA LYS A 178 -4.72 -7.50 -9.72
C LYS A 178 -5.85 -7.37 -10.74
N LEU A 179 -6.25 -6.14 -11.05
CA LEU A 179 -7.27 -5.84 -12.06
C LEU A 179 -6.69 -5.73 -13.50
N GLY A 180 -5.40 -6.03 -13.68
CA GLY A 180 -4.75 -6.08 -14.99
C GLY A 180 -4.24 -4.73 -15.52
N VAL A 181 -4.20 -3.68 -14.69
CA VAL A 181 -3.66 -2.37 -15.06
C VAL A 181 -2.26 -2.19 -14.47
N ASN A 182 -1.24 -2.34 -15.30
CA ASN A 182 0.16 -2.26 -14.93
C ASN A 182 0.48 -0.90 -14.29
N THR A 183 0.76 -0.92 -12.99
CA THR A 183 0.95 0.27 -12.16
C THR A 183 2.26 0.17 -11.39
N ILE A 184 3.03 1.24 -11.37
CA ILE A 184 4.25 1.39 -10.56
C ILE A 184 4.09 2.51 -9.54
N VAL A 185 4.85 2.42 -8.44
CA VAL A 185 4.95 3.44 -7.40
C VAL A 185 6.34 4.05 -7.42
N GLU A 186 6.46 5.36 -7.12
CA GLU A 186 7.75 5.97 -6.85
C GLU A 186 8.24 5.58 -5.46
N GLU A 187 9.33 4.83 -5.44
CA GLU A 187 9.92 4.28 -4.22
C GLU A 187 11.11 5.09 -3.69
N ALA A 188 11.51 6.16 -4.40
CA ALA A 188 12.61 6.99 -3.94
C ALA A 188 12.27 7.65 -2.60
N ASN A 189 13.18 7.54 -1.62
CA ASN A 189 12.99 8.15 -0.30
C ASN A 189 13.14 9.67 -0.40
N MET A 190 12.02 10.39 -0.39
CA MET A 190 11.95 11.85 -0.51
C MET A 190 12.78 12.55 0.55
N LYS A 191 12.67 12.12 1.83
CA LYS A 191 13.42 12.69 2.95
C LYS A 191 14.93 12.56 2.77
N GLU A 192 15.38 11.41 2.25
CA GLU A 192 16.80 11.18 1.99
C GLU A 192 17.33 12.09 0.86
N ILE A 193 16.53 12.27 -0.21
CA ILE A 193 16.89 13.15 -1.33
C ILE A 193 16.98 14.62 -0.86
N LEU A 194 15.99 15.09 -0.11
CA LEU A 194 15.96 16.44 0.45
C LEU A 194 17.20 16.66 1.35
N ASN A 195 17.45 15.75 2.27
CA ASN A 195 18.60 15.84 3.19
C ASN A 195 19.95 15.85 2.47
N LYS A 196 20.14 15.00 1.45
CA LYS A 196 21.38 14.97 0.65
C LYS A 196 21.65 16.28 -0.09
N ASN A 197 20.60 17.02 -0.43
CA ASN A 197 20.73 18.29 -1.14
C ASN A 197 20.67 19.51 -0.20
N ASN A 198 20.51 19.31 1.10
CA ASN A 198 20.27 20.36 2.10
C ASN A 198 19.04 21.22 1.73
N TRP A 199 17.98 20.57 1.24
CA TRP A 199 16.71 21.19 0.91
C TRP A 199 15.71 20.94 2.03
N ASP A 200 14.85 21.91 2.28
CA ASP A 200 13.69 21.75 3.15
C ASP A 200 12.52 21.10 2.39
N TYR A 201 11.41 20.87 3.08
CA TYR A 201 10.26 20.18 2.52
C TYR A 201 9.55 20.92 1.40
N SER A 202 9.73 22.23 1.29
CA SER A 202 9.17 23.05 0.19
C SER A 202 9.67 22.63 -1.20
N TYR A 203 10.81 21.93 -1.26
CA TYR A 203 11.35 21.36 -2.51
C TYR A 203 10.74 20.03 -2.93
N SER A 204 9.79 19.47 -2.17
CA SER A 204 9.22 18.13 -2.43
C SER A 204 8.56 18.00 -3.81
N TYR A 205 7.85 19.03 -4.27
CA TYR A 205 7.29 19.06 -5.64
C TYR A 205 8.38 19.09 -6.72
N GLN A 206 9.48 19.76 -6.48
CA GLN A 206 10.61 19.80 -7.40
C GLN A 206 11.30 18.43 -7.49
N VAL A 207 11.47 17.76 -6.36
CA VAL A 207 12.01 16.40 -6.32
C VAL A 207 11.08 15.44 -7.04
N SER A 208 9.79 15.42 -6.71
CA SER A 208 8.81 14.54 -7.35
C SER A 208 8.69 14.79 -8.84
N ARG A 209 8.80 16.05 -9.31
CA ARG A 209 8.87 16.39 -10.73
C ARG A 209 10.05 15.71 -11.42
N SER A 210 11.23 15.83 -10.85
CA SER A 210 12.44 15.24 -11.44
C SER A 210 12.36 13.72 -11.53
N LEU A 211 11.81 13.07 -10.50
CA LEU A 211 11.57 11.62 -10.49
C LEU A 211 10.53 11.22 -11.54
N MET A 212 9.44 11.98 -11.67
CA MET A 212 8.41 11.76 -12.68
C MET A 212 8.99 11.88 -14.10
N GLU A 213 9.77 12.93 -14.38
CA GLU A 213 10.42 13.13 -15.68
C GLU A 213 11.36 11.98 -16.02
N GLU A 214 12.11 11.44 -15.06
CA GLU A 214 12.95 10.24 -15.24
C GLU A 214 12.10 9.01 -15.60
N LYS A 215 10.98 8.78 -14.92
CA LYS A 215 10.07 7.66 -15.21
C LYS A 215 9.43 7.78 -16.60
N ILE A 216 9.03 8.98 -17.01
CA ILE A 216 8.51 9.24 -18.36
C ILE A 216 9.57 8.95 -19.44
N LEU A 217 10.84 9.27 -19.18
CA LEU A 217 11.92 8.94 -20.08
C LEU A 217 12.15 7.43 -20.19
N LYS A 218 12.04 6.72 -19.05
CA LYS A 218 12.25 5.28 -18.96
C LYS A 218 11.08 4.46 -19.53
N TYR A 219 9.85 4.84 -19.22
CA TYR A 219 8.65 4.09 -19.57
C TYR A 219 7.73 4.90 -20.49
N LYS A 220 7.78 4.63 -21.80
CA LYS A 220 6.98 5.34 -22.79
C LYS A 220 5.49 4.95 -22.81
N THR A 221 5.13 3.94 -22.03
CA THR A 221 3.76 3.44 -21.86
C THR A 221 2.97 4.18 -20.78
N LEU A 222 3.63 4.99 -19.96
CA LEU A 222 2.98 5.78 -18.92
C LEU A 222 2.01 6.78 -19.51
N LYS A 223 0.77 6.75 -19.02
CA LYS A 223 -0.34 7.62 -19.46
C LYS A 223 -0.96 8.42 -18.32
N TYR A 224 -1.02 7.84 -17.12
CA TYR A 224 -1.68 8.41 -15.96
C TYR A 224 -0.68 8.63 -14.84
N PHE A 225 -0.76 9.77 -14.19
CA PHE A 225 0.14 10.20 -13.11
C PHE A 225 -0.71 10.65 -11.93
N ILE A 226 -0.59 9.96 -10.80
CA ILE A 226 -1.46 10.20 -9.64
C ILE A 226 -0.60 10.51 -8.43
N ASP A 227 -0.71 11.74 -7.95
CA ASP A 227 -0.13 12.19 -6.68
C ASP A 227 -1.11 11.91 -5.55
N ILE A 228 -0.73 11.03 -4.62
CA ILE A 228 -1.60 10.65 -3.52
C ILE A 228 -1.16 11.38 -2.26
N HIS A 229 -2.10 12.12 -1.69
CA HIS A 229 -2.00 12.90 -0.47
C HIS A 229 -3.08 12.51 0.53
N ARG A 230 -3.02 13.10 1.71
CA ARG A 230 -4.11 13.14 2.69
C ARG A 230 -4.35 14.57 3.15
N ASP A 231 -5.59 14.91 3.44
CA ASP A 231 -5.98 16.22 3.97
C ASP A 231 -5.68 16.32 5.49
N SER A 232 -5.62 17.52 6.02
CA SER A 232 -5.45 17.81 7.46
C SER A 232 -6.76 17.81 8.25
N ILE A 233 -7.90 17.52 7.62
CA ILE A 233 -9.22 17.56 8.24
C ILE A 233 -9.49 16.37 9.17
N SER A 234 -10.40 16.56 10.14
CA SER A 234 -10.78 15.54 11.10
C SER A 234 -11.57 14.39 10.45
N HIS A 235 -11.61 13.26 11.17
CA HIS A 235 -12.28 12.02 10.77
C HIS A 235 -13.75 12.21 10.34
N GLU A 236 -14.50 13.06 11.05
CA GLU A 236 -15.92 13.34 10.75
C GLU A 236 -16.13 13.84 9.31
N TYR A 237 -15.23 14.69 8.81
CA TYR A 237 -15.34 15.28 7.46
C TYR A 237 -14.66 14.42 6.39
N SER A 238 -13.72 13.58 6.78
CA SER A 238 -12.91 12.77 5.88
C SER A 238 -13.39 11.33 5.73
N THR A 239 -14.46 10.91 6.42
CA THR A 239 -14.97 9.53 6.43
C THR A 239 -16.42 9.47 5.97
N ILE A 240 -16.79 8.37 5.31
CA ILE A 240 -18.17 8.03 4.96
C ILE A 240 -18.42 6.55 5.23
N ASN A 241 -19.64 6.23 5.72
CA ASN A 241 -20.10 4.86 5.80
C ASN A 241 -21.00 4.52 4.61
N ILE A 242 -20.63 3.50 3.84
CA ILE A 242 -21.43 2.99 2.74
C ILE A 242 -21.71 1.50 3.03
N ASN A 243 -22.97 1.15 3.21
CA ASN A 243 -23.43 -0.22 3.47
C ASN A 243 -22.72 -0.91 4.66
N GLY A 244 -22.43 -0.17 5.72
CA GLY A 244 -21.79 -0.69 6.94
C GLY A 244 -20.26 -0.75 6.90
N LYS A 245 -19.63 -0.35 5.79
CA LYS A 245 -18.17 -0.27 5.62
C LYS A 245 -17.73 1.20 5.60
N ASN A 246 -16.70 1.56 6.36
CA ASN A 246 -16.16 2.90 6.39
C ASN A 246 -15.12 3.10 5.27
N TYR A 247 -15.14 4.29 4.69
CA TYR A 247 -14.23 4.70 3.61
C TYR A 247 -13.66 6.07 3.92
N ALA A 248 -12.39 6.27 3.61
CA ALA A 248 -11.79 7.60 3.53
C ALA A 248 -12.35 8.34 2.31
N LYS A 249 -12.86 9.57 2.50
CA LYS A 249 -13.39 10.37 1.38
C LYS A 249 -12.28 10.87 0.48
N ILE A 250 -12.61 11.05 -0.79
CA ILE A 250 -11.69 11.53 -1.83
C ILE A 250 -11.96 13.02 -2.10
N MET A 251 -10.91 13.81 -2.24
CA MET A 251 -10.97 15.16 -2.82
C MET A 251 -9.94 15.27 -3.94
N PHE A 252 -10.33 15.89 -5.04
CA PHE A 252 -9.42 16.20 -6.13
C PHE A 252 -8.91 17.61 -6.01
N VAL A 253 -7.62 17.83 -6.29
CA VAL A 253 -7.01 19.16 -6.33
C VAL A 253 -6.55 19.44 -7.76
N VAL A 254 -6.95 20.60 -8.29
CA VAL A 254 -6.53 21.09 -9.60
C VAL A 254 -5.84 22.44 -9.44
N GLY A 255 -4.57 22.49 -9.85
CA GLY A 255 -3.80 23.73 -9.92
C GLY A 255 -4.19 24.55 -11.13
N LEU A 256 -4.43 25.84 -10.97
CA LEU A 256 -4.84 26.76 -12.05
C LEU A 256 -3.69 27.60 -12.59
N ALA A 257 -2.49 27.48 -12.03
CA ALA A 257 -1.33 28.32 -12.36
C ALA A 257 -0.48 27.78 -13.53
N HIS A 258 -1.09 27.00 -14.45
CA HIS A 258 -0.43 26.54 -15.68
C HIS A 258 -1.40 26.57 -16.88
N ASN A 259 -0.85 26.59 -18.10
CA ASN A 259 -1.63 26.88 -19.32
C ASN A 259 -2.67 25.81 -19.69
N ASN A 260 -2.53 24.57 -19.24
CA ASN A 260 -3.37 23.44 -19.63
C ASN A 260 -4.26 22.93 -18.48
N TRP A 261 -4.51 23.72 -17.44
CA TRP A 261 -5.26 23.32 -16.27
C TRP A 261 -6.69 22.82 -16.58
N GLU A 262 -7.33 23.37 -17.62
CA GLU A 262 -8.69 22.97 -18.04
C GLU A 262 -8.71 21.51 -18.52
N VAL A 263 -7.63 21.04 -19.13
CA VAL A 263 -7.54 19.63 -19.59
C VAL A 263 -7.46 18.68 -18.39
N ASN A 264 -6.62 19.00 -17.40
CA ASN A 264 -6.55 18.25 -16.16
C ASN A 264 -7.89 18.31 -15.39
N TYR A 265 -8.53 19.50 -15.37
CA TYR A 265 -9.85 19.65 -14.74
C TYR A 265 -10.91 18.76 -15.40
N ASN A 266 -10.92 18.66 -16.73
CA ASN A 266 -11.88 17.80 -17.45
C ASN A 266 -11.64 16.33 -17.10
N PHE A 267 -10.39 15.88 -17.08
CA PHE A 267 -10.04 14.53 -16.65
C PHE A 267 -10.50 14.25 -15.20
N VAL A 268 -10.21 15.17 -14.29
CA VAL A 268 -10.67 15.09 -12.90
C VAL A 268 -12.21 15.06 -12.82
N LYS A 269 -12.90 15.87 -13.62
CA LYS A 269 -14.35 15.94 -13.63
C LYS A 269 -15.00 14.64 -14.09
N GLU A 270 -14.47 13.99 -15.12
CA GLU A 270 -14.90 12.68 -15.58
C GLU A 270 -14.75 11.62 -14.48
N LEU A 271 -13.58 11.57 -13.82
CA LEU A 271 -13.39 10.68 -12.68
C LEU A 271 -14.35 10.98 -11.52
N TYR A 272 -14.51 12.26 -11.16
CA TYR A 272 -15.42 12.70 -10.11
C TYR A 272 -16.85 12.22 -10.37
N ASP A 273 -17.32 12.34 -11.61
CA ASP A 273 -18.68 11.91 -11.99
C ASP A 273 -18.82 10.37 -11.91
N LEU A 274 -17.80 9.62 -12.33
CA LEU A 274 -17.78 8.15 -12.20
C LEU A 274 -17.77 7.71 -10.73
N PHE A 275 -16.97 8.34 -9.89
CA PHE A 275 -16.96 8.05 -8.46
C PHE A 275 -18.33 8.26 -7.84
N ASN A 276 -18.99 9.39 -8.13
CA ASN A 276 -20.32 9.67 -7.58
C ASN A 276 -21.44 8.80 -8.19
N LYS A 277 -21.25 8.32 -9.42
CA LYS A 277 -22.16 7.37 -10.04
C LYS A 277 -22.15 6.01 -9.34
N TYR A 278 -20.96 5.47 -9.06
CA TYR A 278 -20.81 4.12 -8.50
C TYR A 278 -20.75 4.10 -6.97
N TYR A 279 -20.25 5.17 -6.36
CA TYR A 279 -20.07 5.31 -4.90
C TYR A 279 -20.54 6.68 -4.42
N PRO A 280 -21.86 6.95 -4.40
CA PRO A 280 -22.39 8.27 -4.05
C PRO A 280 -21.90 8.78 -2.70
N GLY A 281 -21.34 9.99 -2.69
CA GLY A 281 -20.85 10.65 -1.48
C GLY A 281 -19.42 10.30 -1.06
N ILE A 282 -18.71 9.42 -1.78
CA ILE A 282 -17.31 9.10 -1.50
C ILE A 282 -16.38 10.27 -1.84
N THR A 283 -16.74 11.07 -2.85
CA THR A 283 -16.01 12.29 -3.18
C THR A 283 -16.55 13.47 -2.40
N ARG A 284 -15.65 14.36 -1.94
CA ARG A 284 -16.02 15.64 -1.33
C ARG A 284 -16.32 16.68 -2.40
N ASN A 285 -15.30 17.17 -3.07
CA ASN A 285 -15.37 18.20 -4.12
C ASN A 285 -14.14 18.14 -5.01
N ILE A 286 -14.14 18.97 -6.05
CA ILE A 286 -12.95 19.32 -6.84
C ILE A 286 -12.48 20.68 -6.33
N MET A 287 -11.31 20.72 -5.68
CA MET A 287 -10.72 21.95 -5.18
C MET A 287 -9.82 22.58 -6.25
N LYS A 288 -10.10 23.81 -6.62
CA LYS A 288 -9.27 24.61 -7.53
C LYS A 288 -8.33 25.49 -6.72
N LYS A 289 -7.04 25.41 -7.01
CA LYS A 289 -5.99 26.13 -6.25
C LYS A 289 -5.25 27.11 -7.16
N GLU A 290 -5.26 28.39 -6.78
CA GLU A 290 -4.48 29.47 -7.38
C GLU A 290 -4.20 30.56 -6.35
N GLY A 291 -3.22 31.42 -6.62
CA GLY A 291 -2.95 32.60 -5.83
C GLY A 291 -1.66 32.55 -5.03
N VAL A 292 -1.54 33.48 -4.06
CA VAL A 292 -0.35 33.63 -3.23
C VAL A 292 -0.32 32.51 -2.17
N ASN A 293 0.85 31.95 -1.91
CA ASN A 293 1.10 30.88 -0.92
C ASN A 293 0.48 29.50 -1.26
N VAL A 294 0.17 29.25 -2.53
CA VAL A 294 -0.19 27.92 -3.02
C VAL A 294 0.73 27.53 -4.17
N ASN A 295 1.04 26.26 -4.32
CA ASN A 295 1.85 25.78 -5.44
C ASN A 295 1.16 26.10 -6.79
N GLY A 296 -0.13 25.85 -6.90
CA GLY A 296 -0.97 26.19 -8.05
C GLY A 296 -0.69 25.39 -9.32
N ILE A 297 0.37 24.57 -9.37
CA ILE A 297 0.76 23.73 -10.53
C ILE A 297 0.68 22.25 -10.21
N TYR A 298 1.24 21.83 -9.04
CA TYR A 298 1.19 20.44 -8.54
C TYR A 298 1.70 19.40 -9.56
N ASN A 299 2.73 19.75 -10.35
CA ASN A 299 3.26 18.94 -11.46
C ASN A 299 2.22 18.56 -12.54
N GLN A 300 1.01 19.11 -12.50
CA GLN A 300 -0.07 18.79 -13.43
C GLN A 300 0.18 19.30 -14.84
N ASP A 301 1.08 20.26 -15.01
CA ASP A 301 1.52 20.77 -16.31
C ASP A 301 2.31 19.73 -17.15
N ILE A 302 2.80 18.65 -16.52
CA ILE A 302 3.59 17.61 -17.19
C ILE A 302 2.72 16.74 -18.11
N SER A 303 1.48 16.45 -17.71
CA SER A 303 0.58 15.57 -18.44
C SER A 303 -0.88 15.99 -18.28
N PRO A 304 -1.71 15.89 -19.34
CA PRO A 304 -3.15 16.10 -19.23
C PRO A 304 -3.85 15.11 -18.28
N ASN A 305 -3.24 13.95 -18.05
CA ASN A 305 -3.75 12.91 -17.14
C ASN A 305 -2.96 12.87 -15.82
N CYS A 306 -2.48 14.02 -15.38
CA CYS A 306 -1.86 14.18 -14.08
C CYS A 306 -2.89 14.75 -13.09
N ILE A 307 -3.08 14.07 -11.96
CA ILE A 307 -4.01 14.46 -10.91
C ILE A 307 -3.37 14.40 -9.53
N LEU A 308 -3.86 15.24 -8.62
CA LEU A 308 -3.60 15.15 -7.21
C LEU A 308 -4.89 14.76 -6.50
N ILE A 309 -4.82 13.72 -5.67
CA ILE A 309 -5.95 13.24 -4.88
C ILE A 309 -5.62 13.23 -3.39
N GLU A 310 -6.48 13.86 -2.61
CA GLU A 310 -6.49 13.74 -1.16
C GLU A 310 -7.36 12.54 -0.79
N VAL A 311 -6.81 11.57 -0.09
CA VAL A 311 -7.54 10.39 0.36
C VAL A 311 -7.65 10.41 1.87
N GLY A 312 -8.83 10.79 2.34
CA GLY A 312 -9.10 10.93 3.76
C GLY A 312 -8.42 12.15 4.41
N GLY A 313 -8.19 12.04 5.70
CA GLY A 313 -7.49 13.01 6.54
C GLY A 313 -6.58 12.30 7.54
N VAL A 314 -5.90 13.09 8.38
CA VAL A 314 -4.91 12.62 9.36
C VAL A 314 -5.45 11.59 10.34
N ASP A 315 -6.75 11.62 10.64
CA ASP A 315 -7.40 10.73 11.61
C ASP A 315 -8.00 9.46 10.99
N ASN A 316 -7.93 9.29 9.65
CA ASN A 316 -8.40 8.07 9.01
C ASN A 316 -7.51 6.88 9.34
N THR A 317 -8.12 5.73 9.57
CA THR A 317 -7.41 4.46 9.74
C THR A 317 -6.92 3.94 8.38
N ILE A 318 -5.86 3.16 8.40
CA ILE A 318 -5.35 2.54 7.17
C ILE A 318 -6.37 1.56 6.56
N GLU A 319 -7.27 0.98 7.35
CA GLU A 319 -8.37 0.15 6.84
C GLU A 319 -9.36 0.98 6.01
N GLU A 320 -9.75 2.17 6.49
CA GLU A 320 -10.64 3.08 5.73
C GLU A 320 -9.98 3.53 4.43
N VAL A 321 -8.67 3.81 4.48
CA VAL A 321 -7.87 4.14 3.29
C VAL A 321 -7.81 2.95 2.32
N TYR A 322 -7.53 1.74 2.81
CA TYR A 322 -7.52 0.52 1.99
C TYR A 322 -8.86 0.31 1.28
N ASN A 323 -9.96 0.45 2.00
CA ASN A 323 -11.31 0.34 1.42
C ASN A 323 -11.52 1.33 0.27
N THR A 324 -10.96 2.54 0.42
CA THR A 324 -11.02 3.56 -0.62
C THR A 324 -10.09 3.25 -1.80
N MET A 325 -8.92 2.63 -1.57
CA MET A 325 -8.04 2.19 -2.66
C MET A 325 -8.70 1.10 -3.53
N GLU A 326 -9.52 0.22 -2.96
CA GLU A 326 -10.36 -0.72 -3.73
C GLU A 326 -11.35 0.01 -4.65
N VAL A 327 -11.97 1.08 -4.14
CA VAL A 327 -12.90 1.91 -4.93
C VAL A 327 -12.15 2.66 -6.03
N ILE A 328 -11.02 3.31 -5.70
CA ILE A 328 -10.21 4.05 -6.66
C ILE A 328 -9.75 3.12 -7.79
N SER A 329 -9.24 1.94 -7.46
CA SER A 329 -8.81 0.97 -8.47
C SER A 329 -9.95 0.53 -9.39
N SER A 330 -11.12 0.23 -8.82
CA SER A 330 -12.31 -0.16 -9.59
C SER A 330 -12.77 0.93 -10.57
N VAL A 331 -12.82 2.19 -10.12
CA VAL A 331 -13.26 3.32 -10.95
C VAL A 331 -12.22 3.66 -12.02
N LEU A 332 -10.92 3.64 -11.68
CA LEU A 332 -9.85 3.90 -12.66
C LEU A 332 -9.84 2.83 -13.76
N VAL A 333 -10.03 1.55 -13.41
CA VAL A 333 -10.11 0.48 -14.42
C VAL A 333 -11.29 0.68 -15.36
N LYS A 334 -12.45 1.04 -14.84
CA LYS A 334 -13.62 1.37 -15.67
C LYS A 334 -13.33 2.55 -16.61
N TYR A 335 -12.77 3.61 -16.09
CA TYR A 335 -12.37 4.78 -16.89
C TYR A 335 -11.40 4.40 -18.02
N ILE A 336 -10.35 3.64 -17.70
CA ILE A 336 -9.32 3.23 -18.67
C ILE A 336 -9.91 2.33 -19.77
N ASN A 337 -10.88 1.47 -19.41
CA ASN A 337 -11.56 0.58 -20.35
C ASN A 337 -12.70 1.27 -21.14
N GLY A 338 -13.03 2.52 -20.85
CA GLY A 338 -14.15 3.23 -21.45
C GLY A 338 -15.52 2.66 -21.04
N GLU A 339 -15.61 2.13 -19.83
CA GLU A 339 -16.85 1.61 -19.25
C GLU A 339 -17.58 2.73 -18.52
N ASP A 340 -18.73 3.16 -19.06
CA ASP A 340 -19.59 4.19 -18.45
C ASP A 340 -20.46 3.66 -17.28
#